data_10d2a837547c9c097128f4ff800770d2
#
_entry.id   10d2a837547c9c097128f4ff800770d2
#
_cell.length_a   1.000
_cell.length_b   1.000
_cell.length_c   1.000
_cell.angle_alpha   90.00
_cell.angle_beta   90.00
_cell.angle_gamma   90.00
#
_symmetry.space_group_name_H-M   'P 1'
#
loop_
_entity.id
_entity.type
_entity.pdbx_description
1 polymer ?
#
loop_
_entity_poly.entity_id
_entity_poly.type
_entity_poly.pdbx_seq_one_letter_code
_entity_poly.pdbx_strand_id
1 'polypeptide(L)'
;KKGGEYFLNSDRIETKQSDNTLNTLLDEGLLVSKETGFYCRPENNDDHVDQYLSLSNICEPSLKRFYITMSVLWDKGHISMNDLRSNCDGIAKRLESLEGWPYPEFSDKTKFQNFLEFLIAEKYITEDKEKELFAASKITVKAQESYKKFFDKKFIDLIQNIN
;
A
#
# COMPACT_ATOMS: atom_id res chain seq x y z
N LYS A 1 23.04 4.25 -10.71
CA LYS A 1 21.87 3.93 -9.87
C LYS A 1 20.85 5.02 -10.15
N LYS A 2 19.78 4.72 -10.89
CA LYS A 2 18.70 5.68 -11.16
C LYS A 2 17.85 5.77 -9.88
N GLY A 3 17.85 6.94 -9.23
CA GLY A 3 16.93 7.25 -8.15
C GLY A 3 15.50 7.17 -8.69
N GLY A 4 14.64 6.39 -8.03
CA GLY A 4 13.24 6.32 -8.39
C GLY A 4 12.58 7.65 -8.04
N GLU A 5 12.09 8.36 -9.05
CA GLU A 5 11.20 9.50 -8.85
C GLU A 5 9.82 8.96 -8.49
N TYR A 6 9.37 9.23 -7.27
CA TYR A 6 8.02 8.89 -6.83
C TYR A 6 7.12 10.09 -7.09
N PHE A 7 6.14 9.92 -7.96
CA PHE A 7 5.14 10.93 -8.26
C PHE A 7 3.94 10.78 -7.32
N LEU A 8 3.81 11.69 -6.37
CA LEU A 8 2.55 11.91 -5.67
C LEU A 8 1.71 12.86 -6.53
N ASN A 9 0.64 12.33 -7.11
CA ASN A 9 -0.25 13.13 -7.94
C ASN A 9 -1.10 14.04 -7.04
N SER A 10 -0.88 15.35 -7.13
CA SER A 10 -1.47 16.38 -6.26
C SER A 10 -3.01 16.43 -6.27
N ASP A 11 -3.64 15.89 -7.31
CA ASP A 11 -5.10 15.95 -7.48
C ASP A 11 -5.89 15.03 -6.52
N ARG A 12 -5.24 14.33 -5.60
CA ARG A 12 -5.87 13.31 -4.74
C ARG A 12 -5.54 13.35 -3.26
N ILE A 13 -4.69 14.25 -2.82
CA ILE A 13 -4.40 14.41 -1.39
C ILE A 13 -5.17 15.64 -0.89
N GLU A 14 -6.48 15.62 -1.02
CA GLU A 14 -7.39 16.61 -0.44
C GLU A 14 -7.78 16.23 1.00
N THR A 15 -6.81 16.10 1.89
CA THR A 15 -7.12 16.18 3.31
C THR A 15 -6.09 17.08 3.98
N LYS A 16 -6.55 18.01 4.83
CA LYS A 16 -5.68 18.85 5.68
C LYS A 16 -4.58 18.06 6.40
N GLN A 17 -4.81 16.80 6.65
CA GLN A 17 -3.87 15.91 7.33
C GLN A 17 -2.71 15.47 6.42
N SER A 18 -2.97 15.25 5.14
CA SER A 18 -1.93 14.92 4.15
C SER A 18 -1.03 16.11 3.87
N ASP A 19 -1.62 17.31 3.77
CA ASP A 19 -0.87 18.56 3.58
C ASP A 19 0.05 18.83 4.79
N ASN A 20 -0.43 18.61 6.01
CA ASN A 20 0.37 18.76 7.21
C ASN A 20 1.55 17.77 7.23
N THR A 21 1.33 16.50 6.85
CA THR A 21 2.39 15.50 6.79
C THR A 21 3.43 15.86 5.72
N LEU A 22 2.98 16.28 4.55
CA LEU A 22 3.86 16.73 3.47
C LEU A 22 4.70 17.93 3.88
N ASN A 23 4.07 18.94 4.48
CA ASN A 23 4.77 20.13 4.98
C ASN A 23 5.80 19.75 6.04
N THR A 24 5.45 18.88 6.99
CA THR A 24 6.41 18.38 7.99
C THR A 24 7.62 17.71 7.33
N LEU A 25 7.41 16.86 6.31
CA LEU A 25 8.52 16.20 5.61
C LEU A 25 9.41 17.20 4.83
N LEU A 26 8.82 18.29 4.32
CA LEU A 26 9.56 19.37 3.67
C LEU A 26 10.34 20.21 4.71
N ASP A 27 9.71 20.57 5.82
CA ASP A 27 10.32 21.37 6.89
C ASP A 27 11.49 20.64 7.56
N GLU A 28 11.35 19.33 7.73
CA GLU A 28 12.41 18.45 8.26
C GLU A 28 13.50 18.11 7.21
N GLY A 29 13.38 18.62 5.98
CA GLY A 29 14.36 18.38 4.91
C GLY A 29 14.38 16.94 4.37
N LEU A 30 13.37 16.14 4.71
CA LEU A 30 13.22 14.76 4.20
C LEU A 30 12.72 14.72 2.76
N LEU A 31 12.04 15.78 2.33
CA LEU A 31 11.63 15.98 0.95
C LEU A 31 12.07 17.36 0.47
N VAL A 32 12.27 17.49 -0.84
CA VAL A 32 12.45 18.78 -1.52
C VAL A 32 11.45 18.88 -2.67
N SER A 33 10.91 20.07 -2.88
CA SER A 33 10.07 20.35 -4.04
C SER A 33 10.99 20.72 -5.22
N LYS A 34 10.87 20.01 -6.35
CA LYS A 34 11.57 20.37 -7.60
C LYS A 34 10.71 21.27 -8.49
N GLU A 35 9.40 21.00 -8.52
CA GLU A 35 8.41 21.76 -9.29
C GLU A 35 7.07 21.71 -8.57
N THR A 36 6.09 22.49 -8.99
CA THR A 36 4.75 22.47 -8.38
C THR A 36 4.15 21.07 -8.43
N GLY A 37 3.97 20.45 -7.26
CA GLY A 37 3.41 19.10 -7.11
C GLY A 37 4.41 17.95 -7.29
N PHE A 38 5.71 18.23 -7.48
CA PHE A 38 6.76 17.22 -7.57
C PHE A 38 7.70 17.30 -6.37
N TYR A 39 7.81 16.21 -5.66
CA TYR A 39 8.64 16.08 -4.45
C TYR A 39 9.61 14.92 -4.64
N CYS A 40 10.83 15.10 -4.17
CA CYS A 40 11.83 14.04 -4.22
C CYS A 40 12.70 14.06 -2.96
N ARG A 41 13.42 12.99 -2.75
CA ARG A 41 14.48 12.93 -1.76
C ARG A 41 15.60 13.89 -2.15
N PRO A 42 16.20 14.66 -1.20
CA PRO A 42 17.41 15.45 -1.44
C PRO A 42 18.57 14.61 -2.00
N GLU A 43 19.38 15.19 -2.89
CA GLU A 43 20.46 14.46 -3.58
C GLU A 43 21.63 14.06 -2.66
N ASN A 44 21.93 14.88 -1.64
CA ASN A 44 23.02 14.65 -0.67
C ASN A 44 22.41 14.45 0.71
N ASN A 45 22.04 13.21 1.04
CA ASN A 45 21.25 12.98 2.23
C ASN A 45 21.71 11.79 3.08
N ASP A 46 23.02 11.69 3.31
CA ASP A 46 23.58 10.66 4.19
C ASP A 46 23.14 10.89 5.66
N ASP A 47 22.87 12.15 6.05
CA ASP A 47 22.47 12.53 7.40
C ASP A 47 21.05 12.07 7.78
N HIS A 48 20.18 11.74 6.80
CA HIS A 48 18.79 11.33 7.04
C HIS A 48 18.49 9.86 6.69
N VAL A 49 19.51 9.05 6.44
CA VAL A 49 19.33 7.63 6.08
C VAL A 49 18.54 6.87 7.15
N ASP A 50 18.89 7.06 8.43
CA ASP A 50 18.22 6.40 9.54
C ASP A 50 16.76 6.82 9.67
N GLN A 51 16.44 8.07 9.38
CA GLN A 51 15.07 8.58 9.40
C GLN A 51 14.25 7.96 8.26
N TYR A 52 14.81 7.84 7.05
CA TYR A 52 14.13 7.15 5.95
C TYR A 52 13.89 5.67 6.23
N LEU A 53 14.88 4.98 6.82
CA LEU A 53 14.73 3.58 7.24
C LEU A 53 13.63 3.43 8.29
N SER A 54 13.60 4.34 9.27
CA SER A 54 12.55 4.36 10.29
C SER A 54 11.16 4.57 9.70
N LEU A 55 10.99 5.55 8.82
CA LEU A 55 9.72 5.79 8.10
C LEU A 55 9.32 4.59 7.24
N SER A 56 10.27 3.99 6.52
CA SER A 56 10.03 2.79 5.73
C SER A 56 9.52 1.65 6.61
N ASN A 57 10.18 1.39 7.72
CA ASN A 57 9.80 0.32 8.65
C ASN A 57 8.40 0.52 9.26
N ILE A 58 8.00 1.77 9.49
CA ILE A 58 6.65 2.10 9.98
C ILE A 58 5.59 1.87 8.89
N CYS A 59 5.87 2.26 7.66
CA CYS A 59 4.90 2.20 6.56
C CYS A 59 4.82 0.82 5.90
N GLU A 60 5.92 0.07 5.87
CA GLU A 60 6.05 -1.19 5.13
C GLU A 60 4.97 -2.23 5.48
N PRO A 61 4.62 -2.48 6.76
CA PRO A 61 3.57 -3.43 7.10
C PRO A 61 2.21 -3.06 6.48
N SER A 62 1.87 -1.79 6.53
CA SER A 62 0.61 -1.29 5.96
C SER A 62 0.59 -1.37 4.42
N LEU A 63 1.71 -1.06 3.78
CA LEU A 63 1.87 -1.17 2.33
C LEU A 63 1.80 -2.64 1.87
N LYS A 64 2.47 -3.55 2.59
CA LYS A 64 2.40 -4.99 2.30
C LYS A 64 0.98 -5.53 2.45
N ARG A 65 0.27 -5.16 3.52
CA ARG A 65 -1.14 -5.52 3.72
C ARG A 65 -2.00 -5.02 2.56
N PHE A 66 -1.84 -3.77 2.18
CA PHE A 66 -2.54 -3.18 1.05
C PHE A 66 -2.27 -3.98 -0.22
N TYR A 67 -1.00 -4.27 -0.53
CA TYR A 67 -0.63 -4.99 -1.74
C TYR A 67 -1.17 -6.43 -1.76
N ILE A 68 -1.13 -7.16 -0.65
CA ILE A 68 -1.74 -8.50 -0.53
C ILE A 68 -3.24 -8.42 -0.86
N THR A 69 -3.96 -7.48 -0.25
CA THR A 69 -5.40 -7.31 -0.48
C THR A 69 -5.71 -6.97 -1.94
N MET A 70 -4.95 -6.04 -2.52
CA MET A 70 -5.12 -5.66 -3.92
C MET A 70 -4.78 -6.82 -4.87
N SER A 71 -3.75 -7.61 -4.59
CA SER A 71 -3.36 -8.77 -5.40
C SER A 71 -4.50 -9.78 -5.51
N VAL A 72 -5.18 -10.08 -4.40
CA VAL A 72 -6.34 -10.98 -4.40
C VAL A 72 -7.49 -10.37 -5.22
N LEU A 73 -7.76 -9.08 -5.07
CA LEU A 73 -8.82 -8.40 -5.81
C LEU A 73 -8.53 -8.31 -7.31
N TRP A 74 -7.28 -8.12 -7.70
CA TRP A 74 -6.87 -8.11 -9.12
C TRP A 74 -6.97 -9.49 -9.76
N ASP A 75 -6.66 -10.54 -9.00
CA ASP A 75 -6.74 -11.92 -9.50
C ASP A 75 -8.20 -12.41 -9.59
N LYS A 76 -8.99 -12.22 -8.54
CA LYS A 76 -10.37 -12.75 -8.46
C LYS A 76 -11.41 -11.85 -9.13
N GLY A 77 -11.10 -10.56 -9.33
CA GLY A 77 -12.02 -9.57 -9.88
C GLY A 77 -13.10 -9.18 -8.87
N HIS A 78 -14.08 -10.06 -8.64
CA HIS A 78 -15.17 -9.85 -7.68
C HIS A 78 -15.18 -10.98 -6.65
N ILE A 79 -15.22 -10.63 -5.36
CA ILE A 79 -15.06 -11.60 -4.27
C ILE A 79 -15.87 -11.19 -3.03
N SER A 80 -16.41 -12.17 -2.28
CA SER A 80 -17.07 -11.91 -1.01
C SER A 80 -16.09 -11.48 0.08
N MET A 81 -16.57 -10.81 1.13
CA MET A 81 -15.75 -10.41 2.28
C MET A 81 -15.04 -11.62 2.92
N ASN A 82 -15.76 -12.72 3.11
CA ASN A 82 -15.21 -13.89 3.76
C ASN A 82 -14.11 -14.55 2.92
N ASP A 83 -14.32 -14.66 1.61
CA ASP A 83 -13.35 -15.22 0.70
C ASP A 83 -12.13 -14.31 0.56
N LEU A 84 -12.33 -12.98 0.45
CA LEU A 84 -11.25 -12.01 0.40
C LEU A 84 -10.36 -12.14 1.64
N ARG A 85 -10.96 -12.14 2.83
CA ARG A 85 -10.23 -12.32 4.08
C ARG A 85 -9.48 -13.65 4.13
N SER A 86 -10.15 -14.75 3.75
CA SER A 86 -9.56 -16.09 3.78
C SER A 86 -8.36 -16.22 2.83
N ASN A 87 -8.46 -15.64 1.64
CA ASN A 87 -7.34 -15.62 0.68
C ASN A 87 -6.18 -14.76 1.21
N CYS A 88 -6.45 -13.55 1.71
CA CYS A 88 -5.43 -12.70 2.31
C CYS A 88 -4.73 -13.37 3.50
N ASP A 89 -5.49 -14.00 4.40
CA ASP A 89 -4.95 -14.74 5.55
C ASP A 89 -4.08 -15.94 5.09
N GLY A 90 -4.51 -16.64 4.05
CA GLY A 90 -3.74 -17.75 3.46
C GLY A 90 -2.39 -17.28 2.89
N ILE A 91 -2.38 -16.17 2.15
CA ILE A 91 -1.14 -15.56 1.64
C ILE A 91 -0.25 -15.09 2.79
N ALA A 92 -0.83 -14.39 3.77
CA ALA A 92 -0.10 -13.87 4.92
C ALA A 92 0.60 -14.98 5.73
N LYS A 93 -0.10 -16.09 6.00
CA LYS A 93 0.49 -17.25 6.70
C LYS A 93 1.66 -17.89 5.95
N ARG A 94 1.59 -17.92 4.62
CA ARG A 94 2.71 -18.43 3.81
C ARG A 94 3.90 -17.46 3.84
N LEU A 95 3.65 -16.15 3.76
CA LEU A 95 4.70 -15.14 3.90
C LEU A 95 5.32 -15.16 5.29
N GLU A 96 4.53 -15.33 6.34
CA GLU A 96 5.02 -15.50 7.72
C GLU A 96 5.97 -16.71 7.83
N SER A 97 5.58 -17.84 7.24
CA SER A 97 6.42 -19.04 7.24
C SER A 97 7.72 -18.89 6.46
N LEU A 98 7.75 -18.07 5.42
CA LEU A 98 8.90 -17.88 4.53
C LEU A 98 9.80 -16.72 4.95
N GLU A 99 9.24 -15.66 5.52
CA GLU A 99 9.93 -14.42 5.86
C GLU A 99 9.96 -14.10 7.37
N GLY A 100 9.21 -14.87 8.17
CA GLY A 100 9.13 -14.67 9.62
C GLY A 100 8.30 -13.44 10.04
N TRP A 101 7.53 -12.85 9.12
CA TRP A 101 6.74 -11.64 9.39
C TRP A 101 5.29 -12.00 9.72
N PRO A 102 4.83 -11.73 10.95
CA PRO A 102 3.44 -11.99 11.33
C PRO A 102 2.50 -10.94 10.71
N TYR A 103 1.39 -11.41 10.18
CA TYR A 103 0.30 -10.56 9.66
C TYR A 103 -1.01 -10.83 10.43
N PRO A 104 -1.05 -10.60 11.76
CA PRO A 104 -2.20 -10.99 12.60
C PRO A 104 -3.50 -10.27 12.22
N GLU A 105 -3.42 -9.16 11.51
CA GLU A 105 -4.58 -8.38 11.08
C GLU A 105 -5.48 -9.09 10.08
N PHE A 106 -4.96 -10.05 9.30
CA PHE A 106 -5.80 -10.82 8.37
C PHE A 106 -6.59 -11.93 9.09
N SER A 107 -6.04 -12.48 10.15
CA SER A 107 -6.75 -13.43 11.01
C SER A 107 -7.75 -12.76 11.96
N ASP A 108 -7.52 -11.51 12.34
CA ASP A 108 -8.45 -10.72 13.15
C ASP A 108 -9.57 -10.14 12.27
N LYS A 109 -10.76 -10.71 12.41
CA LYS A 109 -11.93 -10.31 11.61
C LYS A 109 -12.27 -8.82 11.72
N THR A 110 -12.19 -8.27 12.93
CA THR A 110 -12.55 -6.86 13.18
C THR A 110 -11.51 -5.92 12.56
N LYS A 111 -10.23 -6.21 12.73
CA LYS A 111 -9.16 -5.40 12.13
C LYS A 111 -9.20 -5.44 10.62
N PHE A 112 -9.43 -6.61 10.04
CA PHE A 112 -9.55 -6.73 8.59
C PHE A 112 -10.77 -5.96 8.05
N GLN A 113 -11.91 -6.05 8.73
CA GLN A 113 -13.10 -5.30 8.34
C GLN A 113 -12.86 -3.79 8.37
N ASN A 114 -12.30 -3.25 9.47
CA ASN A 114 -11.96 -1.83 9.57
C ASN A 114 -10.99 -1.38 8.47
N PHE A 115 -10.03 -2.23 8.14
CA PHE A 115 -9.10 -1.96 7.04
C PHE A 115 -9.82 -1.94 5.68
N LEU A 116 -10.74 -2.87 5.43
CA LEU A 116 -11.51 -2.89 4.19
C LEU A 116 -12.44 -1.67 4.09
N GLU A 117 -13.09 -1.28 5.18
CA GLU A 117 -13.92 -0.06 5.25
C GLU A 117 -13.10 1.19 4.92
N PHE A 118 -11.87 1.28 5.42
CA PHE A 118 -10.92 2.33 5.04
C PHE A 118 -10.65 2.32 3.53
N LEU A 119 -10.34 1.16 2.94
CA LEU A 119 -10.07 1.06 1.51
C LEU A 119 -11.29 1.42 0.63
N ILE A 120 -12.51 1.15 1.12
CA ILE A 120 -13.76 1.58 0.46
C ILE A 120 -13.92 3.10 0.55
N ALA A 121 -13.74 3.68 1.75
CA ALA A 121 -13.86 5.12 1.99
C ALA A 121 -12.88 5.91 1.11
N GLU A 122 -11.64 5.43 1.00
CA GLU A 122 -10.58 6.01 0.16
C GLU A 122 -10.70 5.63 -1.34
N LYS A 123 -11.77 4.93 -1.73
CA LYS A 123 -12.05 4.54 -3.13
C LYS A 123 -10.97 3.66 -3.78
N TYR A 124 -10.19 2.93 -2.99
CA TYR A 124 -9.27 1.91 -3.50
C TYR A 124 -10.00 0.67 -3.97
N ILE A 125 -11.10 0.32 -3.31
CA ILE A 125 -11.99 -0.77 -3.69
C ILE A 125 -13.43 -0.27 -3.82
N THR A 126 -14.23 -0.99 -4.61
CA THR A 126 -15.65 -0.77 -4.81
C THR A 126 -16.43 -1.92 -4.19
N GLU A 127 -17.59 -1.63 -3.64
CA GLU A 127 -18.53 -2.60 -3.09
C GLU A 127 -19.80 -2.64 -3.94
N ASP A 128 -20.19 -3.81 -4.42
CA ASP A 128 -21.51 -4.08 -4.96
C ASP A 128 -22.41 -4.56 -3.80
N LYS A 129 -23.18 -3.65 -3.23
CA LYS A 129 -24.01 -3.92 -2.04
C LYS A 129 -25.13 -4.92 -2.31
N GLU A 130 -25.61 -5.03 -3.55
CA GLU A 130 -26.68 -5.97 -3.89
C GLU A 130 -26.17 -7.41 -3.91
N LYS A 131 -24.92 -7.61 -4.28
CA LYS A 131 -24.28 -8.92 -4.36
C LYS A 131 -23.33 -9.21 -3.20
N GLU A 132 -23.10 -8.23 -2.33
CA GLU A 132 -22.12 -8.30 -1.24
C GLU A 132 -20.70 -8.67 -1.75
N LEU A 133 -20.33 -8.12 -2.91
CA LEU A 133 -19.05 -8.37 -3.57
C LEU A 133 -18.16 -7.14 -3.56
N PHE A 134 -16.86 -7.38 -3.45
CA PHE A 134 -15.81 -6.37 -3.47
C PHE A 134 -14.94 -6.54 -4.72
N ALA A 135 -14.49 -5.42 -5.28
CA ALA A 135 -13.60 -5.40 -6.44
C ALA A 135 -12.59 -4.25 -6.33
N ALA A 136 -11.43 -4.42 -6.93
CA ALA A 136 -10.47 -3.35 -7.08
C ALA A 136 -11.06 -2.20 -7.91
N SER A 137 -10.89 -0.96 -7.47
CA SER A 137 -11.38 0.20 -8.23
C SER A 137 -10.61 0.36 -9.54
N LYS A 138 -11.21 1.03 -10.53
CA LYS A 138 -10.54 1.29 -11.82
C LYS A 138 -9.20 1.99 -11.68
N ILE A 139 -9.04 2.77 -10.63
CA ILE A 139 -7.81 3.51 -10.32
C ILE A 139 -6.71 2.56 -9.88
N THR A 140 -7.01 1.67 -8.93
CA THR A 140 -6.04 0.68 -8.44
C THR A 140 -5.64 -0.32 -9.51
N VAL A 141 -6.58 -0.73 -10.37
CA VAL A 141 -6.29 -1.57 -11.54
C VAL A 141 -5.29 -0.90 -12.47
N LYS A 142 -5.50 0.39 -12.79
CA LYS A 142 -4.57 1.15 -13.66
C LYS A 142 -3.21 1.38 -13.01
N ALA A 143 -3.15 1.46 -11.69
CA ALA A 143 -1.92 1.72 -10.94
C ALA A 143 -1.17 0.43 -10.52
N GLN A 144 -1.65 -0.76 -10.88
CA GLN A 144 -1.09 -2.04 -10.47
C GLN A 144 0.42 -2.14 -10.67
N GLU A 145 0.91 -1.79 -11.86
CA GLU A 145 2.35 -1.82 -12.16
C GLU A 145 3.16 -0.78 -11.36
N SER A 146 2.52 0.33 -10.99
CA SER A 146 3.16 1.33 -10.13
C SER A 146 3.29 0.84 -8.69
N TYR A 147 2.29 0.13 -8.17
CA TYR A 147 2.35 -0.44 -6.82
C TYR A 147 3.45 -1.50 -6.68
N LYS A 148 3.73 -2.28 -7.72
CA LYS A 148 4.83 -3.26 -7.72
C LYS A 148 6.20 -2.62 -7.46
N LYS A 149 6.40 -1.36 -7.85
CA LYS A 149 7.68 -0.65 -7.68
C LYS A 149 8.02 -0.34 -6.21
N PHE A 150 7.04 -0.42 -5.29
CA PHE A 150 7.28 -0.21 -3.86
C PHE A 150 7.89 -1.43 -3.16
N PHE A 151 7.90 -2.59 -3.82
CA PHE A 151 8.31 -3.84 -3.22
C PHE A 151 9.48 -4.46 -3.98
N ASP A 152 10.27 -5.26 -3.28
CA ASP A 152 11.29 -6.06 -3.93
C ASP A 152 10.67 -7.17 -4.79
N LYS A 153 11.45 -7.64 -5.75
CA LYS A 153 11.01 -8.66 -6.69
C LYS A 153 10.63 -9.97 -5.98
N LYS A 154 11.35 -10.31 -4.91
CA LYS A 154 11.11 -11.55 -4.16
C LYS A 154 9.71 -11.55 -3.55
N PHE A 155 9.31 -10.44 -2.92
CA PHE A 155 7.97 -10.30 -2.34
C PHE A 155 6.87 -10.38 -3.41
N ILE A 156 7.07 -9.71 -4.55
CA ILE A 156 6.13 -9.76 -5.69
C ILE A 156 5.98 -11.20 -6.20
N ASP A 157 7.10 -11.86 -6.48
CA ASP A 157 7.12 -13.23 -7.01
C ASP A 157 6.47 -14.22 -6.03
N LEU A 158 6.69 -14.06 -4.72
CA LEU A 158 6.04 -14.89 -3.69
C LEU A 158 4.51 -14.76 -3.74
N ILE A 159 3.99 -13.54 -3.80
CA ILE A 159 2.54 -13.32 -3.86
C ILE A 159 1.94 -13.87 -5.15
N GLN A 160 2.60 -13.69 -6.29
CA GLN A 160 2.11 -14.19 -7.59
C GLN A 160 2.11 -15.72 -7.68
N ASN A 161 3.03 -16.39 -7.00
CA ASN A 161 3.10 -17.87 -6.97
C ASN A 161 2.16 -18.49 -5.95
N ILE A 162 1.56 -17.71 -5.07
CA ILE A 162 0.63 -18.16 -4.02
C ILE A 162 -0.82 -18.08 -4.51
N ASN A 163 -1.13 -17.15 -5.40
CA ASN A 163 -2.44 -17.00 -6.03
C ASN A 163 -2.64 -18.04 -7.13
#